data_20da14b905c47e2f6b5f404c4b6cfbb5
#
_entry.id   20da14b905c47e2f6b5f404c4b6cfbb5
#
_cell.length_a   1.000
_cell.length_b   1.000
_cell.length_c   1.000
_cell.angle_alpha   90.00
_cell.angle_beta   90.00
_cell.angle_gamma   90.00
#
_symmetry.space_group_name_H-M   'P 1'
#
loop_
_entity.id
_entity.type
_entity.pdbx_description
1 polymer ?
#
loop_
_entity_poly.entity_id
_entity_poly.type
_entity_poly.pdbx_seq_one_letter_code
_entity_poly.pdbx_strand_id
1 'polypeptide(L)'
;MMKKLLSLGIAVFVFTSCARGEWRLVWSDEFEGQTLNTAYWNVEDNARGGGNAELQYYAPKNVTIEKHPLSGESCLVLNAQRENYKNRPCTSARLNTHDKVTVEYGKVEARIAFPHTADGLWPAFWMLGNNLATNLGNNDDVDKRAAQLAAEGRVVWPKCGEIDICEMGHHTGIENGTQDRFFNGACHWGESFNNGAYPNFGQFKTADYPVQGDFHLYTLIWSEDSIAMYLDQDRYPEAEPYFQLSLRGKEVNEPGHYFNHPFYLVLNLSVGGFFPQMPAAEKYPEVITEDDSSFQKVTALPADGTPVKMYVDYIRVYKKRG
;
A
#
# COMPACT_ATOMS: atom_id res chain seq x y z
N MET A 1 36.19 66.43 1.93
CA MET A 1 36.87 65.13 1.89
C MET A 1 36.09 64.12 2.80
N MET A 2 35.16 63.36 2.22
CA MET A 2 34.39 62.34 2.94
C MET A 2 35.06 60.98 2.75
N LYS A 3 35.52 60.36 3.81
CA LYS A 3 36.08 58.98 3.79
C LYS A 3 34.89 58.01 3.84
N LYS A 4 34.73 57.21 2.78
CA LYS A 4 33.84 56.05 2.75
C LYS A 4 34.50 54.91 3.54
N LEU A 5 33.86 54.48 4.64
CA LEU A 5 34.18 53.20 5.28
C LEU A 5 33.52 52.09 4.45
N LEU A 6 34.32 51.16 3.94
CA LEU A 6 33.86 49.89 3.41
C LEU A 6 33.74 48.91 4.58
N SER A 7 32.53 48.45 4.89
CA SER A 7 32.29 47.36 5.80
C SER A 7 32.42 46.04 5.04
N LEU A 8 33.46 45.27 5.37
CA LEU A 8 33.70 43.91 4.85
C LEU A 8 32.79 42.96 5.68
N GLY A 9 31.70 42.52 5.10
CA GLY A 9 30.85 41.50 5.69
C GLY A 9 31.53 40.11 5.58
N ILE A 10 31.96 39.55 6.70
CA ILE A 10 32.43 38.15 6.76
C ILE A 10 31.21 37.24 6.73
N ALA A 11 30.99 36.56 5.60
CA ALA A 11 30.01 35.50 5.48
C ALA A 11 30.56 34.25 6.23
N VAL A 12 30.03 33.98 7.41
CA VAL A 12 30.29 32.74 8.12
C VAL A 12 29.50 31.64 7.45
N PHE A 13 30.19 30.83 6.64
CA PHE A 13 29.64 29.56 6.18
C PHE A 13 29.63 28.58 7.35
N VAL A 14 28.47 28.39 7.96
CA VAL A 14 28.25 27.30 8.90
C VAL A 14 28.17 26.02 8.06
N PHE A 15 29.29 25.29 7.98
CA PHE A 15 29.26 23.91 7.52
C PHE A 15 28.53 23.08 8.58
N THR A 16 27.23 22.90 8.40
CA THR A 16 26.53 21.82 9.11
C THR A 16 27.13 20.52 8.64
N SER A 17 27.94 19.90 9.47
CA SER A 17 28.35 18.51 9.35
C SER A 17 27.08 17.66 9.34
N CYS A 18 26.55 17.33 8.16
CA CYS A 18 25.56 16.27 8.02
C CYS A 18 26.22 14.99 8.53
N ALA A 19 25.90 14.60 9.76
CA ALA A 19 26.14 13.24 10.20
C ALA A 19 25.58 12.33 9.10
N ARG A 20 26.42 11.49 8.50
CA ARG A 20 26.01 10.53 7.47
C ARG A 20 24.99 9.62 8.14
N GLY A 21 23.71 9.85 7.91
CA GLY A 21 22.63 9.04 8.46
C GLY A 21 22.83 7.55 8.15
N GLU A 22 22.29 6.69 8.97
CA GLU A 22 22.39 5.23 8.84
C GLU A 22 21.86 4.71 7.50
N TRP A 23 20.97 5.46 6.84
CA TRP A 23 20.25 5.07 5.62
C TRP A 23 20.75 5.84 4.39
N ARG A 24 20.84 5.16 3.24
CA ARG A 24 21.14 5.73 1.93
C ARG A 24 19.94 5.49 1.01
N LEU A 25 19.37 6.56 0.47
CA LEU A 25 18.33 6.49 -0.57
C LEU A 25 18.88 5.72 -1.80
N VAL A 26 18.15 4.71 -2.25
CA VAL A 26 18.51 3.88 -3.42
C VAL A 26 17.49 3.96 -4.54
N TRP A 27 16.24 4.28 -4.25
CA TRP A 27 15.18 4.52 -5.21
C TRP A 27 14.11 5.42 -4.59
N SER A 28 13.46 6.24 -5.43
CA SER A 28 12.25 6.97 -5.07
C SER A 28 11.39 7.24 -6.29
N ASP A 29 10.09 7.46 -6.03
CA ASP A 29 9.17 8.14 -6.93
C ASP A 29 8.51 9.28 -6.14
N GLU A 30 8.78 10.51 -6.55
CA GLU A 30 8.28 11.74 -5.94
C GLU A 30 7.02 12.24 -6.66
N PHE A 31 6.56 11.54 -7.68
CA PHE A 31 5.36 11.85 -8.48
C PHE A 31 5.28 13.28 -9.02
N GLU A 32 6.43 13.90 -9.29
CA GLU A 32 6.51 15.29 -9.79
C GLU A 32 6.18 15.45 -11.29
N GLY A 33 5.96 14.35 -12.00
CA GLY A 33 5.63 14.34 -13.43
C GLY A 33 4.20 14.83 -13.71
N GLN A 34 3.82 14.84 -14.99
CA GLN A 34 2.43 15.04 -15.42
C GLN A 34 1.67 13.73 -15.58
N THR A 35 2.38 12.63 -15.66
CA THR A 35 1.85 11.27 -15.86
C THR A 35 2.64 10.27 -15.04
N LEU A 36 1.99 9.16 -14.69
CA LEU A 36 2.64 8.06 -14.00
C LEU A 36 3.84 7.53 -14.79
N ASN A 37 4.94 7.25 -14.09
CA ASN A 37 6.12 6.63 -14.70
C ASN A 37 5.90 5.13 -14.92
N THR A 38 5.52 4.76 -16.13
CA THR A 38 5.26 3.36 -16.50
C THR A 38 6.49 2.46 -16.51
N ALA A 39 7.70 3.01 -16.40
CA ALA A 39 8.92 2.21 -16.19
C ALA A 39 8.96 1.62 -14.76
N TYR A 40 8.27 2.22 -13.80
CA TYR A 40 8.20 1.76 -12.41
C TYR A 40 6.89 1.05 -12.10
N TRP A 41 5.77 1.46 -12.71
CA TRP A 41 4.44 1.04 -12.32
C TRP A 41 3.70 0.26 -13.39
N ASN A 42 2.99 -0.77 -12.95
CA ASN A 42 1.92 -1.45 -13.66
C ASN A 42 0.59 -0.98 -13.09
N VAL A 43 -0.36 -0.62 -13.94
CA VAL A 43 -1.71 -0.24 -13.52
C VAL A 43 -2.66 -1.38 -13.84
N GLU A 44 -3.49 -1.79 -12.90
CA GLU A 44 -4.45 -2.86 -13.10
C GLU A 44 -5.68 -2.41 -13.89
N ASP A 45 -6.18 -3.28 -14.77
CA ASP A 45 -7.42 -3.10 -15.57
C ASP A 45 -8.25 -4.38 -15.46
N ASN A 46 -8.97 -4.53 -14.36
CA ASN A 46 -9.75 -5.75 -14.10
C ASN A 46 -10.80 -5.56 -12.98
N ALA A 47 -11.69 -6.56 -12.87
CA ALA A 47 -12.73 -6.65 -11.84
C ALA A 47 -12.68 -8.01 -11.10
N ARG A 48 -11.47 -8.47 -10.74
CA ARG A 48 -11.25 -9.79 -10.11
C ARG A 48 -11.56 -9.81 -8.61
N GLY A 49 -12.00 -8.69 -8.03
CA GLY A 49 -12.34 -8.57 -6.61
C GLY A 49 -11.15 -8.73 -5.65
N GLY A 50 -9.91 -8.51 -6.15
CA GLY A 50 -8.68 -8.56 -5.34
C GLY A 50 -8.42 -9.88 -4.60
N GLY A 51 -9.21 -10.93 -4.85
CA GLY A 51 -9.23 -12.16 -4.05
C GLY A 51 -10.10 -12.06 -2.77
N ASN A 52 -10.71 -10.92 -2.51
CA ASN A 52 -11.43 -10.57 -1.28
C ASN A 52 -12.91 -10.21 -1.50
N ALA A 53 -13.49 -10.60 -2.63
CA ALA A 53 -14.87 -10.27 -3.00
C ALA A 53 -15.15 -8.74 -3.03
N GLU A 54 -14.16 -7.96 -3.48
CA GLU A 54 -14.27 -6.51 -3.63
C GLU A 54 -15.24 -6.14 -4.76
N LEU A 55 -15.82 -4.94 -4.69
CA LEU A 55 -16.98 -4.54 -5.51
C LEU A 55 -16.60 -3.72 -6.75
N GLN A 56 -15.42 -3.11 -6.80
CA GLN A 56 -15.00 -2.18 -7.85
C GLN A 56 -14.47 -2.87 -9.10
N TYR A 57 -14.43 -2.10 -10.19
CA TYR A 57 -13.53 -2.30 -11.32
C TYR A 57 -12.26 -1.47 -11.11
N TYR A 58 -11.08 -2.07 -11.09
CA TYR A 58 -9.83 -1.32 -11.15
C TYR A 58 -9.61 -0.85 -12.58
N ALA A 59 -9.61 0.46 -12.80
CA ALA A 59 -9.51 1.07 -14.13
C ALA A 59 -8.32 2.02 -14.23
N PRO A 60 -7.50 1.95 -15.30
CA PRO A 60 -6.33 2.82 -15.46
C PRO A 60 -6.64 4.32 -15.40
N LYS A 61 -7.83 4.74 -15.83
CA LYS A 61 -8.28 6.14 -15.77
C LYS A 61 -8.39 6.70 -14.33
N ASN A 62 -8.45 5.81 -13.33
CA ASN A 62 -8.56 6.17 -11.92
C ASN A 62 -7.19 6.41 -11.26
N VAL A 63 -6.09 6.26 -12.02
CA VAL A 63 -4.72 6.59 -11.58
C VAL A 63 -4.29 7.87 -12.27
N THR A 64 -4.09 8.95 -11.51
CA THR A 64 -3.71 10.26 -12.02
C THR A 64 -2.52 10.84 -11.26
N ILE A 65 -1.87 11.86 -11.83
CA ILE A 65 -0.93 12.74 -11.11
C ILE A 65 -1.62 14.08 -10.97
N GLU A 66 -1.81 14.53 -9.74
CA GLU A 66 -2.52 15.77 -9.43
C GLU A 66 -1.83 16.53 -8.31
N LYS A 67 -2.14 17.81 -8.17
CA LYS A 67 -1.71 18.58 -7.01
C LYS A 67 -2.68 18.37 -5.85
N HIS A 68 -2.13 18.08 -4.67
CA HIS A 68 -2.93 18.02 -3.47
C HIS A 68 -3.56 19.40 -3.17
N PRO A 69 -4.88 19.49 -2.93
CA PRO A 69 -5.61 20.76 -2.91
C PRO A 69 -5.18 21.72 -1.80
N LEU A 70 -4.67 21.22 -0.69
CA LEU A 70 -4.26 22.02 0.46
C LEU A 70 -2.76 22.32 0.48
N SER A 71 -1.91 21.32 0.22
CA SER A 71 -0.45 21.49 0.31
C SER A 71 0.18 21.94 -0.99
N GLY A 72 -0.46 21.68 -2.14
CA GLY A 72 0.03 22.01 -3.48
C GLY A 72 1.13 21.07 -4.00
N GLU A 73 1.50 20.03 -3.24
CA GLU A 73 2.44 18.99 -3.67
C GLU A 73 1.85 18.19 -4.83
N SER A 74 2.72 17.76 -5.76
CA SER A 74 2.36 16.85 -6.84
C SER A 74 2.27 15.43 -6.26
N CYS A 75 1.18 14.74 -6.52
CA CYS A 75 0.92 13.43 -5.92
C CYS A 75 0.45 12.44 -6.97
N LEU A 76 0.78 11.17 -6.77
CA LEU A 76 0.01 10.07 -7.31
C LEU A 76 -1.36 10.05 -6.63
N VAL A 77 -2.44 9.96 -7.42
CA VAL A 77 -3.80 9.93 -6.90
C VAL A 77 -4.52 8.68 -7.38
N LEU A 78 -5.05 7.93 -6.41
CA LEU A 78 -5.96 6.82 -6.64
C LEU A 78 -7.39 7.34 -6.41
N ASN A 79 -8.22 7.25 -7.45
CA ASN A 79 -9.60 7.75 -7.42
C ASN A 79 -10.57 6.56 -7.28
N ALA A 80 -11.52 6.63 -6.36
CA ALA A 80 -12.65 5.72 -6.27
C ALA A 80 -13.96 6.49 -6.44
N GLN A 81 -14.87 5.99 -7.31
CA GLN A 81 -16.12 6.71 -7.58
C GLN A 81 -17.26 5.76 -7.96
N ARG A 82 -18.50 6.22 -7.69
CA ARG A 82 -19.70 5.59 -8.23
C ARG A 82 -19.81 5.90 -9.71
N GLU A 83 -19.78 4.86 -10.51
CA GLU A 83 -20.07 4.93 -11.93
C GLU A 83 -20.33 3.53 -12.47
N ASN A 84 -21.33 3.36 -13.30
CA ASN A 84 -21.53 2.11 -14.02
C ASN A 84 -20.43 1.94 -15.08
N TYR A 85 -19.49 1.06 -14.82
CA TYR A 85 -18.36 0.81 -15.69
C TYR A 85 -18.18 -0.69 -15.94
N LYS A 86 -18.33 -1.09 -17.22
CA LYS A 86 -18.31 -2.51 -17.62
C LYS A 86 -19.31 -3.31 -16.77
N ASN A 87 -18.85 -4.18 -15.90
CA ASN A 87 -19.65 -5.08 -15.08
C ASN A 87 -19.64 -4.71 -13.58
N ARG A 88 -19.37 -3.46 -13.23
CA ARG A 88 -19.26 -2.98 -11.85
C ARG A 88 -19.97 -1.64 -11.66
N PRO A 89 -20.53 -1.40 -10.44
CA PRO A 89 -21.24 -0.17 -10.09
C PRO A 89 -20.29 0.95 -9.60
N CYS A 90 -19.00 0.66 -9.51
CA CYS A 90 -17.99 1.63 -9.15
C CYS A 90 -16.64 1.28 -9.78
N THR A 91 -15.80 2.30 -9.92
CA THR A 91 -14.40 2.14 -10.33
C THR A 91 -13.47 2.57 -9.22
N SER A 92 -12.25 2.04 -9.24
CA SER A 92 -11.18 2.43 -8.36
C SER A 92 -9.82 2.17 -9.01
N ALA A 93 -8.75 2.25 -8.22
CA ALA A 93 -7.38 2.10 -8.70
C ALA A 93 -6.59 1.09 -7.88
N ARG A 94 -5.75 0.30 -8.59
CA ARG A 94 -4.68 -0.52 -8.04
C ARG A 94 -3.50 -0.49 -8.99
N LEU A 95 -2.31 -0.31 -8.42
CA LEU A 95 -1.06 -0.29 -9.19
C LEU A 95 0.06 -0.95 -8.38
N ASN A 96 1.07 -1.47 -9.08
CA ASN A 96 2.16 -2.20 -8.45
C ASN A 96 3.47 -2.06 -9.25
N THR A 97 4.59 -2.44 -8.60
CA THR A 97 5.91 -2.39 -9.23
C THR A 97 6.46 -3.77 -9.61
N HIS A 98 5.60 -4.78 -9.78
CA HIS A 98 5.98 -6.16 -10.11
C HIS A 98 6.88 -6.24 -11.35
N ASP A 99 8.01 -6.96 -11.23
CA ASP A 99 9.05 -7.12 -12.26
C ASP A 99 9.70 -5.79 -12.74
N LYS A 100 9.51 -4.69 -11.99
CA LYS A 100 10.08 -3.36 -12.33
C LYS A 100 10.93 -2.78 -11.20
N VAL A 101 10.35 -2.64 -9.99
CA VAL A 101 11.05 -2.15 -8.80
C VAL A 101 10.79 -3.10 -7.65
N THR A 102 11.86 -3.59 -7.05
CA THR A 102 11.78 -4.53 -5.94
C THR A 102 12.64 -4.10 -4.76
N VAL A 103 12.23 -4.53 -3.59
CA VAL A 103 12.93 -4.33 -2.33
C VAL A 103 13.17 -5.68 -1.68
N GLU A 104 14.40 -5.92 -1.23
CA GLU A 104 14.75 -7.01 -0.32
C GLU A 104 15.56 -6.39 0.80
N TYR A 105 15.02 -6.38 2.02
CA TYR A 105 15.56 -5.68 3.17
C TYR A 105 15.76 -4.16 2.97
N GLY A 106 15.84 -3.43 4.03
CA GLY A 106 16.05 -1.98 4.04
C GLY A 106 14.91 -1.22 4.71
N LYS A 107 14.78 0.04 4.34
CA LYS A 107 13.70 0.90 4.80
C LYS A 107 12.85 1.37 3.61
N VAL A 108 11.53 1.25 3.73
CA VAL A 108 10.57 1.79 2.77
C VAL A 108 9.74 2.84 3.49
N GLU A 109 9.64 4.01 2.90
CA GLU A 109 8.81 5.11 3.39
C GLU A 109 7.81 5.52 2.31
N ALA A 110 6.56 5.72 2.70
CA ALA A 110 5.55 6.36 1.87
C ALA A 110 4.82 7.44 2.67
N ARG A 111 4.71 8.64 2.09
CA ARG A 111 3.92 9.74 2.64
C ARG A 111 2.57 9.74 1.94
N ILE A 112 1.52 9.37 2.68
CA ILE A 112 0.20 9.10 2.13
C ILE A 112 -0.86 9.87 2.91
N ALA A 113 -1.80 10.51 2.20
CA ALA A 113 -3.06 10.95 2.74
C ALA A 113 -4.14 9.94 2.34
N PHE A 114 -4.47 9.04 3.26
CA PHE A 114 -5.58 8.12 3.08
C PHE A 114 -6.90 8.87 3.14
N PRO A 115 -7.90 8.52 2.32
CA PRO A 115 -9.21 9.16 2.38
C PRO A 115 -9.92 8.79 3.68
N HIS A 116 -10.97 9.55 4.02
CA HIS A 116 -11.93 9.08 5.02
C HIS A 116 -12.60 7.81 4.50
N THR A 117 -12.31 6.69 5.13
CA THR A 117 -12.78 5.38 4.64
C THR A 117 -14.28 5.24 4.82
N ALA A 118 -14.87 5.94 5.79
CA ALA A 118 -16.28 5.79 6.15
C ALA A 118 -16.69 4.31 6.04
N ASP A 119 -17.90 4.02 5.52
CA ASP A 119 -18.29 2.63 5.35
C ASP A 119 -18.00 2.18 3.92
N GLY A 120 -17.01 1.29 3.77
CA GLY A 120 -16.80 0.51 2.57
C GLY A 120 -15.55 0.83 1.75
N LEU A 121 -14.70 1.80 2.10
CA LEU A 121 -13.38 1.94 1.48
C LEU A 121 -12.32 1.16 2.25
N TRP A 122 -11.41 0.58 1.50
CA TRP A 122 -10.27 -0.19 2.00
C TRP A 122 -8.99 0.19 1.24
N PRO A 123 -8.37 1.32 1.60
CA PRO A 123 -7.07 1.70 1.07
C PRO A 123 -5.96 0.89 1.71
N ALA A 124 -4.93 0.56 0.92
CA ALA A 124 -3.76 -0.16 1.38
C ALA A 124 -2.46 0.27 0.69
N PHE A 125 -1.37 0.22 1.48
CA PHE A 125 0.01 0.28 1.02
C PHE A 125 0.74 -0.96 1.53
N TRP A 126 1.22 -1.80 0.61
CA TRP A 126 1.67 -3.15 0.91
C TRP A 126 2.65 -3.70 -0.13
N MET A 127 3.12 -4.93 0.07
CA MET A 127 4.11 -5.58 -0.77
C MET A 127 3.79 -7.06 -0.96
N LEU A 128 4.14 -7.60 -2.13
CA LEU A 128 4.10 -9.03 -2.45
C LEU A 128 5.44 -9.51 -2.95
N GLY A 129 5.76 -10.77 -2.68
CA GLY A 129 6.97 -11.40 -3.22
C GLY A 129 7.00 -11.35 -4.74
N ASN A 130 8.13 -10.89 -5.31
CA ASN A 130 8.27 -10.69 -6.75
C ASN A 130 8.28 -12.00 -7.55
N ASN A 131 8.38 -13.13 -6.87
CA ASN A 131 8.23 -14.45 -7.45
C ASN A 131 6.76 -14.89 -7.60
N LEU A 132 5.78 -14.06 -7.23
CA LEU A 132 4.36 -14.35 -7.43
C LEU A 132 4.06 -14.55 -8.92
N ALA A 133 3.34 -15.62 -9.22
CA ALA A 133 2.74 -15.83 -10.53
C ALA A 133 1.56 -14.88 -10.72
N THR A 134 1.76 -13.79 -11.47
CA THR A 134 0.69 -12.89 -11.88
C THR A 134 -0.01 -13.42 -13.12
N ASN A 135 -1.23 -12.93 -13.38
CA ASN A 135 -2.05 -13.35 -14.54
C ASN A 135 -2.58 -14.79 -14.50
N LEU A 136 -2.60 -15.43 -13.34
CA LEU A 136 -3.51 -16.54 -13.16
C LEU A 136 -4.93 -15.97 -13.30
N GLY A 137 -5.65 -16.34 -14.35
CA GLY A 137 -7.06 -15.98 -14.51
C GLY A 137 -7.88 -16.51 -13.32
N ASN A 138 -9.07 -15.97 -13.09
CA ASN A 138 -9.97 -16.42 -12.02
C ASN A 138 -10.28 -17.92 -12.06
N ASN A 139 -10.12 -18.54 -13.23
CA ASN A 139 -10.39 -19.95 -13.50
C ASN A 139 -9.11 -20.72 -13.90
N ASP A 140 -7.93 -20.14 -13.75
CA ASP A 140 -6.70 -20.86 -14.07
C ASP A 140 -6.53 -22.02 -13.07
N ASP A 141 -6.36 -23.20 -13.64
CA ASP A 141 -6.07 -24.40 -12.88
C ASP A 141 -4.60 -24.33 -12.43
N VAL A 142 -4.42 -23.84 -11.21
CA VAL A 142 -3.10 -23.66 -10.59
C VAL A 142 -2.36 -24.99 -10.53
N ASP A 143 -3.08 -26.10 -10.26
CA ASP A 143 -2.47 -27.40 -10.16
C ASP A 143 -1.92 -27.89 -11.52
N LYS A 144 -2.63 -27.61 -12.61
CA LYS A 144 -2.15 -27.94 -13.97
C LYS A 144 -0.93 -27.13 -14.39
N ARG A 145 -0.79 -25.90 -13.88
CA ARG A 145 0.32 -25.02 -14.18
C ARG A 145 1.46 -25.08 -13.15
N ALA A 146 1.27 -25.77 -12.02
CA ALA A 146 2.24 -25.79 -10.93
C ALA A 146 3.67 -26.17 -11.37
N ALA A 147 3.81 -27.17 -12.22
CA ALA A 147 5.12 -27.59 -12.74
C ALA A 147 5.78 -26.50 -13.62
N GLN A 148 5.00 -25.81 -14.46
CA GLN A 148 5.48 -24.72 -15.27
C GLN A 148 5.89 -23.53 -14.40
N LEU A 149 5.04 -23.12 -13.46
CA LEU A 149 5.31 -22.03 -12.52
C LEU A 149 6.57 -22.28 -11.69
N ALA A 150 6.74 -23.52 -11.21
CA ALA A 150 7.94 -23.93 -10.47
C ALA A 150 9.21 -23.86 -11.35
N ALA A 151 9.12 -24.27 -12.62
CA ALA A 151 10.23 -24.18 -13.58
C ALA A 151 10.61 -22.72 -13.91
N GLU A 152 9.64 -21.79 -13.85
CA GLU A 152 9.84 -20.36 -14.01
C GLU A 152 10.27 -19.65 -12.70
N GLY A 153 10.40 -20.38 -11.58
CA GLY A 153 10.68 -19.81 -10.27
C GLY A 153 9.51 -18.99 -9.69
N ARG A 154 8.29 -19.17 -10.23
CA ARG A 154 7.07 -18.50 -9.77
C ARG A 154 6.29 -19.36 -8.80
N VAL A 155 5.62 -18.72 -7.86
CA VAL A 155 4.80 -19.37 -6.83
C VAL A 155 3.43 -18.69 -6.75
N VAL A 156 2.49 -19.37 -6.10
CA VAL A 156 1.17 -18.80 -5.81
C VAL A 156 1.12 -18.22 -4.39
N TRP A 157 0.18 -17.32 -4.14
CA TRP A 157 -0.10 -16.80 -2.82
C TRP A 157 -0.65 -17.94 -1.90
N PRO A 158 -0.26 -18.02 -0.59
CA PRO A 158 0.59 -17.09 0.16
C PRO A 158 2.09 -17.43 0.15
N LYS A 159 2.53 -18.36 -0.68
CA LYS A 159 3.94 -18.82 -0.72
C LYS A 159 4.90 -17.72 -1.18
N CYS A 160 4.44 -16.74 -1.93
CA CYS A 160 5.25 -15.58 -2.28
C CYS A 160 5.56 -14.65 -1.08
N GLY A 161 4.82 -14.78 0.02
CA GLY A 161 4.84 -13.79 1.12
C GLY A 161 4.10 -12.51 0.78
N GLU A 162 3.52 -11.88 1.81
CA GLU A 162 2.84 -10.58 1.74
C GLU A 162 3.17 -9.74 2.98
N ILE A 163 3.42 -8.46 2.80
CA ILE A 163 3.72 -7.49 3.86
C ILE A 163 2.77 -6.31 3.69
N ASP A 164 1.77 -6.19 4.56
CA ASP A 164 0.81 -5.09 4.56
C ASP A 164 1.32 -4.01 5.49
N ILE A 165 1.93 -2.96 4.89
CA ILE A 165 2.55 -1.88 5.66
C ILE A 165 1.48 -1.05 6.36
N CYS A 166 0.38 -0.73 5.66
CA CYS A 166 -0.76 -0.08 6.27
C CYS A 166 -2.04 -0.40 5.50
N GLU A 167 -3.08 -0.79 6.24
CA GLU A 167 -4.44 -0.95 5.74
C GLU A 167 -5.42 -0.20 6.65
N MET A 168 -6.46 0.40 6.05
CA MET A 168 -7.54 1.11 6.76
C MET A 168 -8.91 0.68 6.25
N GLY A 169 -9.95 0.95 7.04
CA GLY A 169 -11.34 0.62 6.69
C GLY A 169 -11.84 -0.72 7.24
N HIS A 170 -11.12 -1.34 8.19
CA HIS A 170 -11.56 -2.57 8.84
C HIS A 170 -12.87 -2.37 9.61
N HIS A 171 -13.77 -3.36 9.50
CA HIS A 171 -15.11 -3.31 10.13
C HIS A 171 -15.06 -2.99 11.65
N THR A 172 -14.06 -3.48 12.38
CA THR A 172 -13.92 -3.20 13.82
C THR A 172 -13.74 -1.70 14.09
N GLY A 173 -13.01 -0.97 13.25
CA GLY A 173 -12.89 0.48 13.37
C GLY A 173 -14.22 1.19 13.14
N ILE A 174 -15.01 0.70 12.17
CA ILE A 174 -16.35 1.21 11.85
C ILE A 174 -17.30 0.96 13.03
N GLU A 175 -17.39 -0.26 13.54
CA GLU A 175 -18.23 -0.67 14.65
C GLU A 175 -17.94 0.10 15.94
N ASN A 176 -16.65 0.41 16.19
CA ASN A 176 -16.22 1.14 17.38
C ASN A 176 -16.24 2.67 17.20
N GLY A 177 -16.58 3.20 16.00
CA GLY A 177 -16.52 4.63 15.71
C GLY A 177 -15.11 5.22 15.73
N THR A 178 -14.09 4.39 15.42
CA THR A 178 -12.66 4.76 15.43
C THR A 178 -12.01 4.63 14.06
N GLN A 179 -12.77 4.47 13.00
CA GLN A 179 -12.27 4.20 11.64
C GLN A 179 -11.27 5.23 11.11
N ASP A 180 -11.35 6.49 11.58
CA ASP A 180 -10.41 7.57 11.25
C ASP A 180 -9.02 7.42 11.89
N ARG A 181 -8.89 6.53 12.87
CA ARG A 181 -7.69 6.28 13.67
C ARG A 181 -7.27 4.81 13.70
N PHE A 182 -8.12 3.92 13.18
CA PHE A 182 -7.94 2.47 13.25
C PHE A 182 -7.28 1.95 11.96
N PHE A 183 -6.14 1.28 12.12
CA PHE A 183 -5.37 0.71 11.04
C PHE A 183 -4.60 -0.52 11.51
N ASN A 184 -3.98 -1.25 10.58
CA ASN A 184 -3.14 -2.40 10.90
C ASN A 184 -1.92 -2.49 9.99
N GLY A 185 -0.95 -3.24 10.47
CA GLY A 185 0.06 -3.90 9.67
C GLY A 185 -0.13 -5.41 9.74
N ALA A 186 0.20 -6.13 8.68
CA ALA A 186 0.09 -7.58 8.64
C ALA A 186 1.20 -8.23 7.79
N CYS A 187 1.41 -9.53 8.00
CA CYS A 187 2.20 -10.38 7.13
C CYS A 187 1.47 -11.70 6.91
N HIS A 188 1.52 -12.21 5.67
CA HIS A 188 0.90 -13.46 5.27
C HIS A 188 1.93 -14.32 4.54
N TRP A 189 1.99 -15.61 4.88
CA TRP A 189 2.96 -16.55 4.29
C TRP A 189 2.46 -17.99 4.36
N GLY A 190 3.21 -18.94 3.82
CA GLY A 190 2.95 -20.36 3.94
C GLY A 190 2.92 -21.09 2.60
N GLU A 191 2.95 -22.41 2.61
CA GLU A 191 3.04 -23.23 1.41
C GLU A 191 1.80 -23.18 0.52
N SER A 192 0.61 -22.97 1.11
CA SER A 192 -0.66 -22.95 0.37
C SER A 192 -1.76 -22.22 1.13
N PHE A 193 -2.75 -21.73 0.37
CA PHE A 193 -4.03 -21.24 0.90
C PHE A 193 -4.95 -22.43 1.20
N ASN A 194 -4.72 -23.13 2.29
CA ASN A 194 -5.48 -24.30 2.69
C ASN A 194 -6.86 -23.90 3.26
N ASN A 195 -7.83 -23.54 2.39
CA ASN A 195 -9.17 -23.08 2.76
C ASN A 195 -9.19 -21.97 3.83
N GLY A 196 -8.23 -21.04 3.76
CA GLY A 196 -8.07 -19.95 4.74
C GLY A 196 -7.17 -20.30 5.94
N ALA A 197 -6.69 -21.53 6.06
CA ALA A 197 -5.76 -21.94 7.11
C ALA A 197 -4.30 -21.84 6.62
N TYR A 198 -3.71 -20.68 6.78
CA TYR A 198 -2.30 -20.39 6.45
C TYR A 198 -1.68 -19.51 7.54
N PRO A 199 -0.36 -19.57 7.74
CA PRO A 199 0.32 -18.71 8.71
C PRO A 199 0.18 -17.24 8.35
N ASN A 200 -0.21 -16.43 9.33
CA ASN A 200 -0.28 -14.98 9.20
C ASN A 200 -0.12 -14.34 10.58
N PHE A 201 0.21 -13.07 10.57
CA PHE A 201 0.28 -12.26 11.79
C PHE A 201 -0.12 -10.83 11.47
N GLY A 202 -1.10 -10.31 12.18
CA GLY A 202 -1.59 -8.94 12.05
C GLY A 202 -1.65 -8.23 13.41
N GLN A 203 -1.32 -6.95 13.42
CA GLN A 203 -1.46 -6.08 14.59
C GLN A 203 -2.30 -4.86 14.25
N PHE A 204 -3.42 -4.72 14.93
CA PHE A 204 -4.30 -3.55 14.83
C PHE A 204 -3.91 -2.49 15.84
N LYS A 205 -4.02 -1.23 15.43
CA LYS A 205 -3.73 -0.06 16.24
C LYS A 205 -4.85 0.98 16.12
N THR A 206 -5.19 1.60 17.24
CA THR A 206 -5.94 2.86 17.25
C THR A 206 -4.96 3.97 17.62
N ALA A 207 -4.73 4.91 16.73
CA ALA A 207 -3.87 6.06 17.00
C ALA A 207 -4.57 7.05 17.96
N ASP A 208 -3.78 7.88 18.61
CA ASP A 208 -4.29 8.94 19.51
C ASP A 208 -4.85 10.15 18.74
N TYR A 209 -4.60 10.20 17.43
CA TYR A 209 -5.00 11.26 16.50
C TYR A 209 -5.54 10.66 15.20
N PRO A 210 -6.33 11.42 14.41
CA PRO A 210 -6.78 10.97 13.09
C PRO A 210 -5.60 10.69 12.15
N VAL A 211 -5.70 9.60 11.40
CA VAL A 211 -4.69 9.17 10.40
C VAL A 211 -5.27 9.10 8.99
N GLN A 212 -6.43 9.73 8.79
CA GLN A 212 -7.13 9.88 7.52
C GLN A 212 -7.36 11.35 7.21
N GLY A 213 -7.36 11.72 5.93
CA GLY A 213 -7.63 13.07 5.45
C GLY A 213 -6.42 14.00 5.43
N ASP A 214 -5.30 13.63 6.03
CA ASP A 214 -4.03 14.37 6.00
C ASP A 214 -2.85 13.43 5.71
N PHE A 215 -1.69 14.00 5.38
CA PHE A 215 -0.48 13.24 5.12
C PHE A 215 0.16 12.69 6.39
N HIS A 216 0.42 11.39 6.37
CA HIS A 216 1.16 10.65 7.37
C HIS A 216 2.30 9.87 6.72
N LEU A 217 3.38 9.64 7.47
CA LEU A 217 4.53 8.86 7.03
C LEU A 217 4.41 7.42 7.54
N TYR A 218 4.27 6.48 6.61
CA TYR A 218 4.28 5.05 6.88
C TYR A 218 5.65 4.49 6.55
N THR A 219 6.30 3.87 7.54
CA THR A 219 7.66 3.36 7.41
C THR A 219 7.72 1.87 7.71
N LEU A 220 8.28 1.10 6.79
CA LEU A 220 8.71 -0.27 6.98
C LEU A 220 10.22 -0.30 7.19
N ILE A 221 10.69 -0.99 8.25
CA ILE A 221 12.09 -1.40 8.41
C ILE A 221 12.12 -2.92 8.36
N TRP A 222 12.78 -3.45 7.34
CA TRP A 222 12.88 -4.88 7.09
C TRP A 222 14.33 -5.31 7.05
N SER A 223 14.70 -6.26 7.91
CA SER A 223 16.02 -6.88 8.02
C SER A 223 15.91 -8.40 7.89
N GLU A 224 17.04 -9.10 7.89
CA GLU A 224 17.08 -10.57 7.93
C GLU A 224 16.43 -11.15 9.19
N ASP A 225 16.38 -10.38 10.29
CA ASP A 225 15.90 -10.82 11.60
C ASP A 225 14.49 -10.37 11.94
N SER A 226 13.97 -9.33 11.28
CA SER A 226 12.69 -8.72 11.65
C SER A 226 12.07 -7.83 10.58
N ILE A 227 10.75 -7.70 10.67
CA ILE A 227 9.94 -6.67 10.04
C ILE A 227 9.38 -5.79 11.16
N ALA A 228 9.51 -4.46 11.03
CA ALA A 228 8.90 -3.49 11.93
C ALA A 228 8.28 -2.35 11.14
N MET A 229 7.09 -1.87 11.56
CA MET A 229 6.37 -0.80 10.88
C MET A 229 6.06 0.34 11.84
N TYR A 230 6.19 1.57 11.35
CA TYR A 230 6.06 2.78 12.14
C TYR A 230 5.18 3.81 11.46
N LEU A 231 4.52 4.62 12.27
CA LEU A 231 3.72 5.76 11.85
C LEU A 231 4.44 7.05 12.29
N ASP A 232 4.57 8.01 11.36
CA ASP A 232 5.07 9.37 11.61
C ASP A 232 6.43 9.44 12.36
N GLN A 233 7.39 8.55 12.03
CA GLN A 233 8.72 8.58 12.64
C GLN A 233 9.49 9.90 12.39
N ASP A 234 9.15 10.65 11.36
CA ASP A 234 9.69 11.99 11.10
C ASP A 234 9.27 13.00 12.17
N ARG A 235 8.06 12.84 12.72
CA ARG A 235 7.51 13.66 13.81
C ARG A 235 7.78 13.09 15.18
N TYR A 236 7.79 11.76 15.30
CA TYR A 236 7.95 10.99 16.54
C TYR A 236 9.07 9.95 16.41
N PRO A 237 10.36 10.35 16.43
CA PRO A 237 11.48 9.43 16.18
C PRO A 237 11.60 8.29 17.19
N GLU A 238 11.09 8.50 18.42
CA GLU A 238 11.12 7.50 19.51
C GLU A 238 9.82 6.65 19.56
N ALA A 239 8.93 6.75 18.53
CA ALA A 239 7.71 5.97 18.51
C ALA A 239 8.03 4.48 18.41
N GLU A 240 7.37 3.68 19.25
CA GLU A 240 7.41 2.22 19.13
C GLU A 240 6.72 1.77 17.83
N PRO A 241 7.17 0.66 17.24
CA PRO A 241 6.52 0.11 16.07
C PRO A 241 5.06 -0.26 16.35
N TYR A 242 4.16 0.03 15.43
CA TYR A 242 2.78 -0.47 15.55
C TYR A 242 2.65 -1.92 15.10
N PHE A 243 3.64 -2.45 14.39
CA PHE A 243 3.74 -3.85 13.99
C PHE A 243 5.19 -4.33 14.14
N GLN A 244 5.38 -5.53 14.67
CA GLN A 244 6.68 -6.16 14.71
C GLN A 244 6.58 -7.69 14.57
N LEU A 245 7.36 -8.26 13.64
CA LEU A 245 7.43 -9.70 13.38
C LEU A 245 8.90 -10.15 13.38
N SER A 246 9.21 -11.19 14.16
CA SER A 246 10.54 -11.85 14.13
C SER A 246 10.67 -12.75 12.91
N LEU A 247 11.78 -12.63 12.17
CA LEU A 247 12.14 -13.48 11.03
C LEU A 247 13.25 -14.49 11.35
N ARG A 248 13.57 -14.73 12.62
CA ARG A 248 14.65 -15.62 13.03
C ARG A 248 14.33 -17.09 12.78
N GLY A 249 13.07 -17.48 12.86
CA GLY A 249 12.62 -18.82 12.47
C GLY A 249 12.71 -18.98 10.95
N LYS A 250 13.43 -20.02 10.47
CA LYS A 250 13.69 -20.25 9.03
C LYS A 250 13.10 -21.57 8.52
N GLU A 251 12.45 -22.34 9.37
CA GLU A 251 11.81 -23.58 8.97
C GLU A 251 10.56 -23.32 8.12
N VAL A 252 10.12 -24.32 7.37
CA VAL A 252 8.87 -24.26 6.61
C VAL A 252 7.71 -23.90 7.56
N ASN A 253 6.87 -22.95 7.15
CA ASN A 253 5.80 -22.29 7.90
C ASN A 253 6.25 -21.22 8.93
N GLU A 254 7.55 -21.02 9.15
CA GLU A 254 8.04 -19.88 9.90
C GLU A 254 8.26 -18.67 8.97
N PRO A 255 8.04 -17.44 9.46
CA PRO A 255 8.05 -16.25 8.58
C PRO A 255 9.40 -16.03 7.89
N GLY A 256 10.54 -16.26 8.58
CA GLY A 256 11.85 -16.06 7.98
C GLY A 256 12.19 -16.99 6.82
N HIS A 257 11.37 -18.02 6.56
CA HIS A 257 11.47 -18.85 5.36
C HIS A 257 10.94 -18.14 4.11
N TYR A 258 10.01 -17.21 4.28
CA TYR A 258 9.30 -16.57 3.17
C TYR A 258 9.70 -15.10 2.93
N PHE A 259 10.22 -14.41 3.95
CA PHE A 259 10.60 -12.99 3.84
C PHE A 259 12.11 -12.82 3.66
N ASN A 260 12.69 -13.44 2.62
CA ASN A 260 14.12 -13.48 2.33
C ASN A 260 14.44 -13.39 0.83
N HIS A 261 13.59 -12.75 0.07
CA HIS A 261 13.73 -12.53 -1.37
C HIS A 261 13.09 -11.18 -1.76
N PRO A 262 13.25 -10.70 -3.02
CA PRO A 262 12.69 -9.42 -3.44
C PRO A 262 11.17 -9.38 -3.42
N PHE A 263 10.60 -8.27 -2.92
CA PHE A 263 9.17 -7.93 -2.91
C PHE A 263 8.92 -6.69 -3.74
N TYR A 264 7.77 -6.60 -4.39
CA TYR A 264 7.31 -5.42 -5.11
C TYR A 264 6.27 -4.64 -4.32
N LEU A 265 6.15 -3.35 -4.59
CA LEU A 265 5.21 -2.44 -3.94
C LEU A 265 3.83 -2.50 -4.58
N VAL A 266 2.79 -2.37 -3.78
CA VAL A 266 1.38 -2.30 -4.21
C VAL A 266 0.67 -1.16 -3.49
N LEU A 267 -0.14 -0.43 -4.24
CA LEU A 267 -1.08 0.59 -3.74
C LEU A 267 -2.46 0.28 -4.30
N ASN A 268 -3.48 0.32 -3.45
CA ASN A 268 -4.87 0.24 -3.91
C ASN A 268 -5.83 1.05 -3.03
N LEU A 269 -6.97 1.33 -3.61
CA LEU A 269 -8.15 1.87 -2.93
C LEU A 269 -9.33 0.96 -3.24
N SER A 270 -9.47 -0.14 -2.49
CA SER A 270 -10.57 -1.11 -2.69
C SER A 270 -11.90 -0.55 -2.21
N VAL A 271 -12.99 -1.10 -2.75
CA VAL A 271 -14.38 -0.80 -2.36
C VAL A 271 -15.06 -2.09 -1.95
N GLY A 272 -15.58 -2.15 -0.73
CA GLY A 272 -16.15 -3.36 -0.17
C GLY A 272 -15.11 -4.45 0.09
N GLY A 273 -15.54 -5.71 0.02
CA GLY A 273 -14.71 -6.86 0.32
C GLY A 273 -14.83 -7.36 1.76
N PHE A 274 -14.01 -8.36 2.10
CA PHE A 274 -14.08 -8.99 3.44
C PHE A 274 -13.60 -8.08 4.56
N PHE A 275 -12.66 -7.18 4.32
CA PHE A 275 -12.05 -6.35 5.35
C PHE A 275 -13.05 -5.35 5.99
N PRO A 276 -13.85 -4.58 5.24
CA PRO A 276 -14.95 -3.78 5.79
C PRO A 276 -16.23 -4.59 6.04
N GLN A 277 -16.24 -5.92 5.84
CA GLN A 277 -17.43 -6.80 5.91
C GLN A 277 -18.55 -6.42 4.91
N MET A 278 -18.16 -6.01 3.74
CA MET A 278 -19.05 -5.69 2.62
C MET A 278 -18.65 -6.48 1.35
N PRO A 279 -18.53 -7.84 1.45
CA PRO A 279 -18.12 -8.63 0.30
C PRO A 279 -19.25 -8.76 -0.71
N ALA A 280 -18.90 -8.91 -2.00
CA ALA A 280 -19.84 -9.41 -2.99
C ALA A 280 -20.38 -10.79 -2.59
N ALA A 281 -21.53 -11.15 -3.12
CA ALA A 281 -22.17 -12.44 -2.83
C ALA A 281 -21.28 -13.65 -3.16
N GLU A 282 -20.42 -13.50 -4.15
CA GLU A 282 -19.43 -14.49 -4.59
C GLU A 282 -18.03 -13.90 -4.51
N LYS A 283 -17.00 -14.76 -4.31
CA LYS A 283 -15.60 -14.32 -4.24
C LYS A 283 -15.11 -13.68 -5.55
N TYR A 284 -15.60 -14.18 -6.70
CA TYR A 284 -15.24 -13.73 -8.04
C TYR A 284 -16.50 -13.50 -8.87
N PRO A 285 -17.31 -12.49 -8.59
CA PRO A 285 -18.57 -12.25 -9.27
C PRO A 285 -18.31 -11.81 -10.70
N GLU A 286 -19.09 -12.37 -11.65
CA GLU A 286 -19.05 -11.93 -13.04
C GLU A 286 -19.58 -10.51 -13.20
N VAL A 287 -20.70 -10.22 -12.54
CA VAL A 287 -21.38 -8.90 -12.57
C VAL A 287 -21.77 -8.48 -11.16
N ILE A 288 -21.51 -7.23 -10.82
CA ILE A 288 -22.08 -6.57 -9.65
C ILE A 288 -22.82 -5.32 -10.15
N THR A 289 -24.04 -5.12 -9.65
CA THR A 289 -24.87 -3.95 -9.99
C THR A 289 -25.02 -3.01 -8.80
N GLU A 290 -25.61 -1.84 -9.02
CA GLU A 290 -25.95 -0.90 -7.94
C GLU A 290 -26.92 -1.48 -6.90
N ASP A 291 -27.72 -2.49 -7.28
CA ASP A 291 -28.68 -3.15 -6.41
C ASP A 291 -28.03 -4.24 -5.52
N ASP A 292 -26.73 -4.51 -5.67
CA ASP A 292 -26.02 -5.45 -4.81
C ASP A 292 -26.09 -5.01 -3.34
N SER A 293 -26.48 -5.93 -2.45
CA SER A 293 -26.74 -5.64 -1.04
C SER A 293 -25.53 -5.14 -0.27
N SER A 294 -24.32 -5.53 -0.68
CA SER A 294 -23.07 -5.03 -0.10
C SER A 294 -22.72 -3.66 -0.66
N PHE A 295 -22.95 -3.43 -1.97
CA PHE A 295 -22.72 -2.11 -2.56
C PHE A 295 -23.69 -1.06 -2.00
N GLN A 296 -24.92 -1.42 -1.69
CA GLN A 296 -25.88 -0.52 -1.04
C GLN A 296 -25.45 -0.05 0.36
N LYS A 297 -24.56 -0.79 1.03
CA LYS A 297 -23.98 -0.40 2.33
C LYS A 297 -22.77 0.53 2.19
N VAL A 298 -22.19 0.66 1.00
CA VAL A 298 -21.04 1.54 0.77
C VAL A 298 -21.50 2.98 0.78
N THR A 299 -21.30 3.68 1.88
CA THR A 299 -21.63 5.11 2.06
C THR A 299 -20.45 6.03 1.74
N ALA A 300 -19.24 5.49 1.71
CA ALA A 300 -18.02 6.24 1.47
C ALA A 300 -17.94 6.88 0.07
N LEU A 301 -18.60 6.30 -0.94
CA LEU A 301 -18.62 6.84 -2.29
C LEU A 301 -19.84 7.77 -2.48
N PRO A 302 -19.63 9.07 -2.79
CA PRO A 302 -20.72 10.01 -3.06
C PRO A 302 -21.66 9.53 -4.18
N ALA A 303 -22.98 9.71 -3.97
CA ALA A 303 -23.99 9.27 -4.92
C ALA A 303 -23.97 10.05 -6.25
N ASP A 304 -23.41 11.27 -6.26
CA ASP A 304 -23.26 12.09 -7.45
C ASP A 304 -22.03 11.70 -8.32
N GLY A 305 -21.29 10.67 -7.92
CA GLY A 305 -20.10 10.20 -8.63
C GLY A 305 -18.85 11.04 -8.38
N THR A 306 -18.87 12.00 -7.45
CA THR A 306 -17.66 12.73 -7.06
C THR A 306 -16.60 11.75 -6.56
N PRO A 307 -15.36 11.75 -7.10
CA PRO A 307 -14.33 10.81 -6.70
C PRO A 307 -13.85 11.03 -5.26
N VAL A 308 -13.68 9.94 -4.52
CA VAL A 308 -12.89 9.92 -3.29
C VAL A 308 -11.44 9.62 -3.66
N LYS A 309 -10.50 10.35 -3.07
CA LYS A 309 -9.09 10.36 -3.48
C LYS A 309 -8.15 9.95 -2.37
N MET A 310 -7.25 9.01 -2.68
CA MET A 310 -6.06 8.70 -1.90
C MET A 310 -4.87 9.38 -2.56
N TYR A 311 -4.13 10.20 -1.81
CA TYR A 311 -2.96 10.91 -2.32
C TYR A 311 -1.68 10.28 -1.78
N VAL A 312 -0.71 10.06 -2.67
CA VAL A 312 0.64 9.59 -2.33
C VAL A 312 1.63 10.64 -2.80
N ASP A 313 2.29 11.32 -1.85
CA ASP A 313 3.26 12.37 -2.11
C ASP A 313 4.56 11.79 -2.65
N TYR A 314 5.09 10.77 -1.96
CA TYR A 314 6.27 10.04 -2.41
C TYR A 314 6.32 8.62 -1.85
N ILE A 315 7.12 7.78 -2.53
CA ILE A 315 7.62 6.52 -1.99
C ILE A 315 9.13 6.50 -2.12
N ARG A 316 9.85 6.14 -1.05
CA ARG A 316 11.30 6.13 -0.97
C ARG A 316 11.81 4.83 -0.40
N VAL A 317 12.84 4.27 -1.02
CA VAL A 317 13.50 3.04 -0.60
C VAL A 317 14.95 3.34 -0.22
N TYR A 318 15.35 2.84 0.93
CA TYR A 318 16.67 3.05 1.47
C TYR A 318 17.35 1.72 1.81
N LYS A 319 18.66 1.70 1.71
CA LYS A 319 19.51 0.63 2.23
C LYS A 319 20.33 1.13 3.40
N LYS A 320 20.57 0.25 4.37
CA LYS A 320 21.50 0.53 5.46
C LYS A 320 22.89 0.79 4.88
N ARG A 321 23.60 1.76 5.43
CA ARG A 321 25.02 1.97 5.10
C ARG A 321 25.82 0.87 5.75
N GLY A 322 26.64 0.18 4.97
CA GLY A 322 27.59 -0.82 5.49
C GLY A 322 28.74 -0.19 6.27
#